data_7cb27abe0eeb108b86c25002abbf03f8
#
_entry.id   7cb27abe0eeb108b86c25002abbf03f8
#
_cell.length_a   1.000
_cell.length_b   1.000
_cell.length_c   1.000
_cell.angle_alpha   90.00
_cell.angle_beta   90.00
_cell.angle_gamma   90.00
#
_symmetry.space_group_name_H-M   'P 1'
#
loop_
_entity.id
_entity.type
_entity.pdbx_description
1 polymer ?
#
loop_
_entity_poly.entity_id
_entity_poly.type
_entity_poly.pdbx_seq_one_letter_code
_entity_poly.pdbx_strand_id
1 'polypeptide(L)'
;MMRGTRRRSVLRRRRLGLTDYRRRLKLLRGQQPRAVVRVSNTRTTCQLVTWAKDGDLVSVNVTGSDLLKKYGWPEGFSQKSISASYLVGFAMGKAAVASGESQAVLDIGLAASTPGGRVFSALKGMVDAGLEIPHGENVLPDE
;
A
#
# COMPACT_ATOMS: atom_id res chain seq x y z
N MET A 1 40.39 -1.92 -27.93
CA MET A 1 39.86 -0.92 -26.98
C MET A 1 38.35 -0.98 -27.01
N MET A 2 37.76 -1.49 -25.97
CA MET A 2 36.28 -1.48 -25.89
C MET A 2 35.78 -0.08 -25.67
N ARG A 3 35.10 0.48 -26.67
CA ARG A 3 34.31 1.68 -26.45
C ARG A 3 33.20 1.35 -25.49
N GLY A 4 33.20 1.96 -24.33
CA GLY A 4 32.07 1.87 -23.41
C GLY A 4 30.79 2.18 -24.16
N THR A 5 29.84 1.27 -24.10
CA THR A 5 28.54 1.51 -24.70
C THR A 5 27.92 2.75 -24.04
N ARG A 6 27.56 3.76 -24.83
CA ARG A 6 26.84 4.95 -24.36
C ARG A 6 25.43 4.61 -23.89
N ARG A 7 25.14 3.35 -23.70
CA ARG A 7 23.84 2.87 -23.24
C ARG A 7 23.67 3.21 -21.77
N ARG A 8 22.64 3.96 -21.43
CA ARG A 8 22.30 4.23 -20.04
C ARG A 8 22.08 2.92 -19.31
N SER A 9 22.73 2.75 -18.15
CA SER A 9 22.45 1.63 -17.29
C SER A 9 21.01 1.71 -16.79
N VAL A 10 20.40 0.54 -16.64
CA VAL A 10 19.05 0.41 -16.08
C VAL A 10 19.07 0.86 -14.61
N LEU A 11 18.04 1.59 -14.17
CA LEU A 11 17.90 2.01 -12.77
C LEU A 11 18.08 0.83 -11.83
N ARG A 12 18.76 1.06 -10.71
CA ARG A 12 19.08 -0.02 -9.75
C ARG A 12 17.85 -0.83 -9.33
N ARG A 13 16.79 -0.14 -8.95
CA ARG A 13 15.55 -0.81 -8.50
C ARG A 13 14.90 -1.63 -9.61
N ARG A 14 14.96 -1.17 -10.84
CA ARG A 14 14.43 -1.89 -12.00
C ARG A 14 15.29 -3.14 -12.31
N ARG A 15 16.60 -2.97 -12.26
CA ARG A 15 17.55 -4.07 -12.50
C ARG A 15 17.38 -5.18 -11.46
N LEU A 16 17.15 -4.82 -10.20
CA LEU A 16 16.97 -5.78 -9.11
C LEU A 16 15.53 -6.28 -8.98
N GLY A 17 14.60 -5.82 -9.81
CA GLY A 17 13.20 -6.25 -9.77
C GLY A 17 12.44 -5.76 -8.54
N LEU A 18 12.88 -4.69 -7.88
CA LEU A 18 12.25 -4.16 -6.66
C LEU A 18 11.04 -3.28 -6.94
N THR A 19 10.93 -2.72 -8.13
CA THR A 19 9.85 -1.82 -8.51
C THR A 19 9.40 -2.09 -9.94
N ASP A 20 8.10 -2.24 -10.15
CA ASP A 20 7.49 -2.28 -11.48
C ASP A 20 7.20 -0.83 -11.92
N TYR A 21 8.11 -0.24 -12.68
CA TYR A 21 7.99 1.16 -13.11
C TYR A 21 6.85 1.40 -14.10
N ARG A 22 6.44 0.41 -14.87
CA ARG A 22 5.29 0.54 -15.77
C ARG A 22 4.00 0.70 -14.97
N ARG A 23 3.81 -0.13 -13.97
CA ARG A 23 2.66 -0.05 -13.05
C ARG A 23 2.70 1.24 -12.26
N ARG A 24 3.86 1.62 -11.74
CA ARG A 24 4.05 2.88 -11.03
C ARG A 24 3.67 4.08 -11.89
N LEU A 25 4.10 4.12 -13.15
CA LEU A 25 3.76 5.22 -14.06
C LEU A 25 2.26 5.33 -14.29
N LYS A 26 1.58 4.20 -14.47
CA LYS A 26 0.12 4.18 -14.64
C LYS A 26 -0.61 4.73 -13.42
N LEU A 27 -0.16 4.36 -12.23
CA LEU A 27 -0.74 4.86 -10.97
C LEU A 27 -0.51 6.38 -10.81
N LEU A 28 0.68 6.86 -11.16
CA LEU A 28 1.02 8.28 -11.04
C LEU A 28 0.29 9.16 -12.05
N ARG A 29 -0.07 8.64 -13.24
CA ARG A 29 -0.82 9.39 -14.25
C ARG A 29 -2.18 9.86 -13.77
N GLY A 30 -2.81 9.13 -12.85
CA GLY A 30 -4.11 9.50 -12.30
C GLY A 30 -4.07 10.71 -11.38
N GLN A 31 -2.90 11.16 -10.95
CA GLN A 31 -2.70 12.31 -10.06
C GLN A 31 -3.47 12.22 -8.73
N GLN A 32 -3.82 11.01 -8.34
CA GLN A 32 -4.50 10.75 -7.07
C GLN A 32 -3.53 10.21 -6.03
N PRO A 33 -3.79 10.42 -4.73
CA PRO A 33 -3.02 9.77 -3.69
C PRO A 33 -3.05 8.25 -3.85
N ARG A 34 -1.96 7.58 -3.52
CA ARG A 34 -1.88 6.11 -3.57
C ARG A 34 -2.05 5.54 -2.18
N ALA A 35 -2.98 4.62 -2.05
CA ALA A 35 -3.10 3.79 -0.85
C ALA A 35 -2.13 2.61 -1.00
N VAL A 36 -0.96 2.72 -0.40
CA VAL A 36 0.13 1.76 -0.53
C VAL A 36 -0.01 0.70 0.55
N VAL A 37 -0.15 -0.57 0.14
CA VAL A 37 -0.20 -1.71 1.06
C VAL A 37 1.03 -2.59 0.83
N ARG A 38 1.75 -2.87 1.89
CA ARG A 38 2.92 -3.75 1.87
C ARG A 38 2.84 -4.72 3.03
N VAL A 39 2.99 -6.01 2.74
CA VAL A 39 3.03 -7.06 3.75
C VAL A 39 4.45 -7.60 3.84
N SER A 40 5.07 -7.44 4.98
CA SER A 40 6.39 -7.99 5.27
C SER A 40 6.28 -9.29 6.05
N ASN A 41 7.42 -9.90 6.37
CA ASN A 41 7.46 -11.11 7.18
C ASN A 41 6.96 -10.90 8.62
N THR A 42 6.92 -9.67 9.08
CA THR A 42 6.58 -9.34 10.48
C THR A 42 5.26 -8.60 10.63
N ARG A 43 4.87 -7.79 9.65
CA ARG A 43 3.69 -6.91 9.77
C ARG A 43 3.18 -6.41 8.44
N THR A 44 1.92 -5.96 8.43
CA THR A 44 1.32 -5.22 7.34
C THR A 44 1.51 -3.72 7.58
N THR A 45 1.83 -2.98 6.52
CA THR A 45 1.96 -1.52 6.53
C THR A 45 1.03 -0.93 5.48
N CYS A 46 0.25 0.08 5.87
CA CYS A 46 -0.57 0.85 4.95
C CYS A 46 -0.18 2.31 5.01
N GLN A 47 -0.02 2.94 3.85
CA GLN A 47 0.39 4.34 3.74
C GLN A 47 -0.48 5.06 2.72
N LEU A 48 -0.77 6.33 2.97
CA LEU A 48 -1.31 7.23 1.97
C LEU A 48 -0.16 8.09 1.45
N VAL A 49 0.16 7.97 0.17
CA VAL A 49 1.35 8.57 -0.44
C VAL A 49 0.95 9.45 -1.60
N THR A 50 1.49 10.65 -1.63
CA THR A 50 1.31 11.61 -2.74
C THR A 50 2.64 11.80 -3.44
N TRP A 51 2.62 11.79 -4.78
CA TRP A 51 3.82 12.03 -5.57
C TRP A 51 4.27 13.49 -5.46
N ALA A 52 5.56 13.68 -5.28
CA ALA A 52 6.20 15.00 -5.34
C ALA A 52 7.49 14.89 -6.15
N LYS A 53 7.91 16.00 -6.74
CA LYS A 53 9.09 16.07 -7.60
C LYS A 53 10.37 15.59 -6.90
N ASP A 54 10.54 15.95 -5.65
CA ASP A 54 11.73 15.63 -4.86
C ASP A 54 11.63 14.28 -4.11
N GLY A 55 10.52 13.58 -4.26
CA GLY A 55 10.26 12.31 -3.61
C GLY A 55 8.81 12.22 -3.15
N ASP A 56 8.33 11.01 -2.93
CA ASP A 56 6.97 10.78 -2.46
C ASP A 56 6.77 11.33 -1.05
N LEU A 57 5.61 11.95 -0.81
CA LEU A 57 5.22 12.43 0.51
C LEU A 57 4.24 11.43 1.14
N VAL A 58 4.59 10.94 2.32
CA VAL A 58 3.73 10.03 3.08
C VAL A 58 2.91 10.87 4.07
N SER A 59 1.61 11.01 3.80
CA SER A 59 0.71 11.79 4.67
C SER A 59 0.14 10.97 5.82
N VAL A 60 -0.08 9.68 5.61
CA VAL A 60 -0.59 8.76 6.63
C VAL A 60 0.24 7.48 6.59
N ASN A 61 0.64 6.99 7.76
CA ASN A 61 1.38 5.74 7.89
C ASN A 61 0.85 4.96 9.09
N VAL A 62 0.33 3.76 8.85
CA VAL A 62 -0.14 2.85 9.90
C VAL A 62 0.49 1.48 9.67
N THR A 63 1.04 0.90 10.72
CA THR A 63 1.67 -0.42 10.68
C THR A 63 1.02 -1.38 11.67
N GLY A 64 1.34 -2.67 11.55
CA GLY A 64 0.92 -3.65 12.54
C GLY A 64 1.43 -3.33 13.95
N SER A 65 2.57 -2.68 14.07
CA SER A 65 3.09 -2.22 15.36
C SER A 65 2.19 -1.17 16.02
N ASP A 66 1.52 -0.33 15.21
CA ASP A 66 0.57 0.65 15.73
C ASP A 66 -0.66 0.00 16.31
N LEU A 67 -1.10 -1.14 15.78
CA LEU A 67 -2.21 -1.91 16.36
C LEU A 67 -1.88 -2.32 17.79
N LEU A 68 -0.67 -2.82 18.01
CA LEU A 68 -0.22 -3.24 19.33
C LEU A 68 -0.10 -2.07 20.30
N LYS A 69 0.50 -0.96 19.84
CA LYS A 69 0.83 0.19 20.71
C LYS A 69 -0.36 1.12 20.97
N LYS A 70 -1.23 1.32 19.97
CA LYS A 70 -2.26 2.37 20.01
C LYS A 70 -3.68 1.82 20.09
N TYR A 71 -3.93 0.62 19.56
CA TYR A 71 -5.29 0.09 19.36
C TYR A 71 -5.57 -1.19 20.14
N GLY A 72 -4.69 -1.59 21.05
CA GLY A 72 -4.93 -2.72 21.95
C GLY A 72 -4.89 -4.10 21.31
N TRP A 73 -4.22 -4.25 20.17
CA TRP A 73 -4.04 -5.55 19.53
C TRP A 73 -3.23 -6.48 20.45
N PRO A 74 -3.69 -7.73 20.70
CA PRO A 74 -2.98 -8.63 21.62
C PRO A 74 -1.55 -8.94 21.16
N GLU A 75 -0.62 -8.90 22.09
CA GLU A 75 0.82 -9.03 21.83
C GLU A 75 1.21 -10.34 21.14
N GLY A 76 0.54 -11.45 21.46
CA GLY A 76 0.81 -12.75 20.86
C GLY A 76 0.21 -12.96 19.48
N PHE A 77 -0.58 -12.02 18.94
CA PHE A 77 -1.28 -12.19 17.68
C PHE A 77 -0.44 -11.64 16.52
N SER A 78 -0.60 -12.29 15.36
CA SER A 78 0.11 -11.88 14.14
C SER A 78 -0.27 -10.47 13.71
N GLN A 79 0.73 -9.66 13.33
CA GLN A 79 0.54 -8.32 12.78
C GLN A 79 0.45 -8.33 11.25
N LYS A 80 0.45 -9.49 10.62
CA LYS A 80 0.36 -9.67 9.16
C LYS A 80 -0.75 -10.60 8.72
N SER A 81 -1.61 -11.03 9.63
CA SER A 81 -2.77 -11.86 9.32
C SER A 81 -3.82 -11.07 8.52
N ILE A 82 -4.81 -11.78 7.98
CA ILE A 82 -5.93 -11.14 7.26
C ILE A 82 -6.66 -10.16 8.18
N SER A 83 -6.94 -10.56 9.42
CA SER A 83 -7.61 -9.69 10.41
C SER A 83 -6.76 -8.47 10.77
N ALA A 84 -5.46 -8.65 11.00
CA ALA A 84 -4.55 -7.54 11.29
C ALA A 84 -4.44 -6.59 10.10
N SER A 85 -4.35 -7.12 8.88
CA SER A 85 -4.30 -6.31 7.66
C SER A 85 -5.58 -5.47 7.48
N TYR A 86 -6.74 -6.05 7.77
CA TYR A 86 -8.01 -5.32 7.76
C TYR A 86 -7.98 -4.14 8.73
N LEU A 87 -7.55 -4.37 9.95
CA LEU A 87 -7.51 -3.32 10.99
C LEU A 87 -6.49 -2.23 10.67
N VAL A 88 -5.32 -2.59 10.12
CA VAL A 88 -4.33 -1.60 9.66
C VAL A 88 -4.92 -0.74 8.54
N GLY A 89 -5.61 -1.37 7.58
CA GLY A 89 -6.29 -0.66 6.51
C GLY A 89 -7.40 0.25 7.03
N PHE A 90 -8.21 -0.23 7.97
CA PHE A 90 -9.27 0.56 8.58
C PHE A 90 -8.73 1.79 9.31
N ALA A 91 -7.67 1.62 10.10
CA ALA A 91 -7.03 2.73 10.81
C ALA A 91 -6.44 3.75 9.84
N MET A 92 -5.79 3.29 8.77
CA MET A 92 -5.25 4.17 7.74
C MET A 92 -6.36 4.93 7.01
N GLY A 93 -7.46 4.26 6.66
CA GLY A 93 -8.61 4.90 6.02
C GLY A 93 -9.24 5.97 6.89
N LYS A 94 -9.41 5.70 8.18
CA LYS A 94 -9.91 6.69 9.14
C LYS A 94 -9.00 7.92 9.24
N ALA A 95 -7.69 7.69 9.34
CA ALA A 95 -6.72 8.79 9.39
C ALA A 95 -6.70 9.60 8.08
N ALA A 96 -6.82 8.94 6.93
CA ALA A 96 -6.88 9.60 5.64
C ALA A 96 -8.11 10.50 5.50
N VAL A 97 -9.28 9.99 5.88
CA VAL A 97 -10.52 10.77 5.86
C VAL A 97 -10.44 11.96 6.81
N ALA A 98 -9.85 11.77 8.00
CA ALA A 98 -9.65 12.84 8.97
C ALA A 98 -8.70 13.94 8.45
N SER A 99 -7.74 13.58 7.58
CA SER A 99 -6.82 14.54 6.96
C SER A 99 -7.40 15.25 5.72
N GLY A 100 -8.63 14.92 5.33
CA GLY A 100 -9.32 15.55 4.20
C GLY A 100 -9.24 14.79 2.89
N GLU A 101 -8.57 13.65 2.84
CA GLU A 101 -8.50 12.82 1.64
C GLU A 101 -9.71 11.88 1.56
N SER A 102 -10.42 11.91 0.43
CA SER A 102 -11.61 11.07 0.23
C SER A 102 -11.42 9.98 -0.81
N GLN A 103 -10.45 10.14 -1.70
CA GLN A 103 -10.21 9.22 -2.81
C GLN A 103 -8.73 8.82 -2.87
N ALA A 104 -8.49 7.59 -3.26
CA ALA A 104 -7.13 7.08 -3.47
C ALA A 104 -7.14 5.96 -4.50
N VAL A 105 -5.96 5.57 -4.97
CA VAL A 105 -5.75 4.43 -5.86
C VAL A 105 -4.90 3.41 -5.11
N LEU A 106 -5.32 2.14 -5.16
CA LEU A 106 -4.59 1.06 -4.49
C LEU A 106 -3.28 0.74 -5.19
N ASP A 107 -2.20 0.66 -4.42
CA ASP A 107 -0.87 0.25 -4.88
C ASP A 107 -0.40 -0.94 -4.04
N ILE A 108 -0.47 -2.14 -4.61
CA ILE A 108 -0.02 -3.37 -3.94
C ILE A 108 1.42 -3.74 -4.29
N GLY A 109 2.09 -2.96 -5.13
CA GLY A 109 3.48 -3.19 -5.55
C GLY A 109 3.64 -4.50 -6.32
N LEU A 110 4.53 -5.35 -5.86
CA LEU A 110 4.81 -6.64 -6.48
C LEU A 110 3.99 -7.80 -5.87
N ALA A 111 3.12 -7.52 -4.91
CA ALA A 111 2.30 -8.54 -4.28
C ALA A 111 1.32 -9.16 -5.29
N ALA A 112 1.00 -10.44 -5.10
CA ALA A 112 0.04 -11.14 -5.94
C ALA A 112 -1.38 -10.62 -5.70
N SER A 113 -2.14 -10.45 -6.79
CA SER A 113 -3.55 -10.00 -6.73
C SER A 113 -4.48 -11.20 -6.44
N THR A 114 -4.30 -11.82 -5.28
CA THR A 114 -5.12 -12.97 -4.88
C THR A 114 -6.40 -12.48 -4.20
N PRO A 115 -7.61 -12.80 -4.76
CA PRO A 115 -8.86 -12.43 -4.11
C PRO A 115 -8.94 -12.96 -2.67
N GLY A 116 -9.42 -12.12 -1.76
CA GLY A 116 -9.49 -12.45 -0.33
C GLY A 116 -8.14 -12.45 0.39
N GLY A 117 -7.05 -12.10 -0.28
CA GLY A 117 -5.71 -12.04 0.33
C GLY A 117 -5.54 -10.86 1.29
N ARG A 118 -4.38 -10.81 1.93
CA ARG A 118 -4.07 -9.79 2.94
C ARG A 118 -4.11 -8.36 2.38
N VAL A 119 -3.62 -8.14 1.17
CA VAL A 119 -3.65 -6.80 0.55
C VAL A 119 -5.09 -6.34 0.30
N PHE A 120 -5.97 -7.23 -0.13
CA PHE A 120 -7.38 -6.89 -0.32
C PHE A 120 -8.17 -6.82 0.98
N SER A 121 -7.72 -7.49 2.02
CA SER A 121 -8.26 -7.33 3.36
C SER A 121 -7.99 -5.91 3.88
N ALA A 122 -6.78 -5.40 3.70
CA ALA A 122 -6.45 -4.01 4.00
C ALA A 122 -7.30 -3.04 3.17
N LEU A 123 -7.50 -3.34 1.88
CA LEU A 123 -8.38 -2.55 1.02
C LEU A 123 -9.80 -2.49 1.56
N LYS A 124 -10.37 -3.62 1.98
CA LYS A 124 -11.70 -3.67 2.59
C LYS A 124 -11.78 -2.77 3.82
N GLY A 125 -10.76 -2.80 4.66
CA GLY A 125 -10.67 -1.94 5.84
C GLY A 125 -10.68 -0.46 5.47
N MET A 126 -9.93 -0.06 4.46
CA MET A 126 -9.90 1.32 3.98
C MET A 126 -11.26 1.77 3.44
N VAL A 127 -11.93 0.93 2.66
CA VAL A 127 -13.26 1.22 2.10
C VAL A 127 -14.31 1.32 3.20
N ASP A 128 -14.28 0.41 4.17
CA ASP A 128 -15.21 0.45 5.31
C ASP A 128 -15.00 1.69 6.19
N ALA A 129 -13.78 2.22 6.20
CA ALA A 129 -13.47 3.46 6.92
C ALA A 129 -13.97 4.74 6.22
N GLY A 130 -14.39 4.64 4.96
CA GLY A 130 -14.92 5.75 4.19
C GLY A 130 -14.02 6.28 3.07
N LEU A 131 -12.87 5.66 2.83
CA LEU A 131 -11.99 6.05 1.74
C LEU A 131 -12.45 5.37 0.44
N GLU A 132 -12.65 6.15 -0.61
CA GLU A 132 -13.06 5.63 -1.91
C GLU A 132 -11.85 5.15 -2.71
N ILE A 133 -11.78 3.84 -2.97
CA ILE A 133 -10.74 3.21 -3.77
C ILE A 133 -11.40 2.31 -4.82
N PRO A 134 -11.15 2.53 -6.13
CA PRO A 134 -11.70 1.65 -7.16
C PRO A 134 -11.21 0.21 -6.99
N HIS A 135 -12.13 -0.73 -7.03
CA HIS A 135 -11.83 -2.16 -6.92
C HIS A 135 -12.96 -3.01 -7.50
N GLY A 136 -12.66 -4.26 -7.85
CA GLY A 136 -13.67 -5.25 -8.21
C GLY A 136 -14.36 -5.82 -6.98
N GLU A 137 -15.64 -6.15 -7.10
CA GLU A 137 -16.43 -6.68 -5.97
C GLU A 137 -15.93 -8.05 -5.49
N ASN A 138 -15.38 -8.85 -6.39
CA ASN A 138 -14.99 -10.23 -6.10
C ASN A 138 -13.60 -10.35 -5.42
N VAL A 139 -12.87 -9.26 -5.24
CA VAL A 139 -11.51 -9.31 -4.67
C VAL A 139 -11.50 -9.17 -3.15
N LEU A 140 -12.55 -8.62 -2.56
CA LEU A 140 -12.64 -8.44 -1.11
C LEU A 140 -12.87 -9.77 -0.40
N PRO A 141 -12.28 -9.98 0.78
CA PRO A 141 -12.54 -11.19 1.58
C PRO A 141 -13.97 -11.20 2.09
N ASP A 142 -14.53 -12.40 2.26
CA ASP A 142 -15.81 -12.57 2.91
C ASP A 142 -15.71 -12.20 4.41
N GLU A 143 -16.84 -11.86 5.01
CA GLU A 143 -16.91 -11.52 6.44
C GLU A 143 -16.59 -12.70 7.36
#